data_e1d2b52811bca8121faf866f7e2b9e9a
#
_entry.id   e1d2b52811bca8121faf866f7e2b9e9a
#
_cell.length_a   1.000
_cell.length_b   1.000
_cell.length_c   1.000
_cell.angle_alpha   90.00
_cell.angle_beta   90.00
_cell.angle_gamma   90.00
#
_symmetry.space_group_name_H-M   'P 1'
#
loop_
_entity.id
_entity.type
_entity.pdbx_description
1 polymer ?
#
loop_
_entity_poly.entity_id
_entity_poly.type
_entity_poly.pdbx_seq_one_letter_code
_entity_poly.pdbx_strand_id
1 'polypeptide(L)'
;MTGTTQPPAVRMEGITKRFGDVVANDAVDFTLERGSVHALLGENGSGKTTLMSVLYGLYEKDDGDVFVDGERRAFDSPRDAMDAGIGMIHQHFQLVEPMTVLQNVILGHEPTDGGLVDESSARERVVDICRRYDFDVDRYLDTPVRDLDLGARQRVEIVKSLYRGADVLVFDEPTAVLTPQEVDRLVDVMNELTAAGRSLVFITHKLDEALAVADEVTVLRDGEVIGTVDAADTTEQQLARMMVGREVLTERRPRERDPGPPRLVAEGLHVDGDRSREQVTDVDLTVHEGEILGLAGVQGNGQTELVEAITGQRSVSAGRIRFDGEDITGTSRRRRIRAGIAYVPEDRQTEGLVQEYDLVRNALLGNQTVGQFVTRRFVDWPAVRDHAEAIVTEYDVQPPTPDARAGSLSGGNQQKFIVGREIEHDPDVMVAAHPTRGVDIGSIEFIHDRLVALRETGLAVLLVSSKLEEIRALSDRIAVMYEGEFIDVVDPDDVTDEDLGLLMAGRRLDAESRAGSETDAAEDEVES
;
A
#
# COMPACT_ATOMS: atom_id res chain seq x y z
N MET A 1 1.26 38.69 31.43
CA MET A 1 2.56 38.23 30.94
C MET A 1 2.28 37.65 29.57
N THR A 2 2.56 38.40 28.53
CA THR A 2 2.43 37.95 27.15
C THR A 2 3.55 36.96 26.92
N GLY A 3 3.21 35.66 26.95
CA GLY A 3 4.12 34.61 26.49
C GLY A 3 4.45 34.88 25.02
N THR A 4 5.70 35.18 24.72
CA THR A 4 6.21 35.11 23.34
C THR A 4 6.19 33.65 22.94
N THR A 5 5.12 33.20 22.27
CA THR A 5 5.10 31.94 21.54
C THR A 5 6.25 32.00 20.53
N GLN A 6 7.17 31.05 20.59
CA GLN A 6 8.22 30.92 19.58
C GLN A 6 7.52 30.70 18.22
N PRO A 7 8.08 31.24 17.13
CA PRO A 7 7.51 30.99 15.82
C PRO A 7 7.57 29.47 15.47
N PRO A 8 6.64 28.98 14.65
CA PRO A 8 6.68 27.60 14.17
C PRO A 8 8.01 27.28 13.46
N ALA A 9 8.40 26.02 13.43
CA ALA A 9 9.62 25.59 12.76
C ALA A 9 9.56 25.88 11.25
N VAL A 10 8.41 25.59 10.62
CA VAL A 10 8.14 25.90 9.21
C VAL A 10 6.74 26.47 9.09
N ARG A 11 6.56 27.48 8.23
CA ARG A 11 5.27 27.97 7.79
C ARG A 11 5.32 28.26 6.29
N MET A 12 4.40 27.67 5.55
CA MET A 12 4.20 27.87 4.13
C MET A 12 2.83 28.55 3.93
N GLU A 13 2.78 29.63 3.17
CA GLU A 13 1.57 30.43 2.96
C GLU A 13 1.29 30.57 1.47
N GLY A 14 0.09 30.10 1.03
CA GLY A 14 -0.40 30.24 -0.33
C GLY A 14 0.48 29.57 -1.38
N ILE A 15 1.12 28.47 -1.07
CA ILE A 15 2.06 27.80 -2.00
C ILE A 15 1.33 27.28 -3.21
N THR A 16 1.70 27.78 -4.38
CA THR A 16 1.21 27.31 -5.66
C THR A 16 2.36 26.74 -6.50
N LYS A 17 2.14 25.55 -7.08
CA LYS A 17 3.08 24.90 -8.00
C LYS A 17 2.37 24.28 -9.17
N ARG A 18 2.85 24.59 -10.38
CA ARG A 18 2.29 24.12 -11.66
C ARG A 18 3.33 23.42 -12.51
N PHE A 19 2.90 22.38 -13.20
CA PHE A 19 3.69 21.67 -14.21
C PHE A 19 2.89 21.67 -15.53
N GLY A 20 3.17 22.63 -16.39
CA GLY A 20 2.37 22.86 -17.60
C GLY A 20 0.93 23.19 -17.25
N ASP A 21 -0.01 22.37 -17.69
CA ASP A 21 -1.46 22.55 -17.42
C ASP A 21 -1.91 21.93 -16.08
N VAL A 22 -1.02 21.18 -15.39
CA VAL A 22 -1.35 20.52 -14.11
C VAL A 22 -0.99 21.44 -12.94
N VAL A 23 -1.95 21.76 -12.09
CA VAL A 23 -1.76 22.45 -10.81
C VAL A 23 -1.52 21.38 -9.75
N ALA A 24 -0.27 21.24 -9.31
CA ALA A 24 0.08 20.22 -8.32
C ALA A 24 -0.15 20.69 -6.87
N ASN A 25 -0.05 22.00 -6.62
CA ASN A 25 -0.46 22.65 -5.37
C ASN A 25 -1.15 23.97 -5.74
N ASP A 26 -2.29 24.27 -5.12
CA ASP A 26 -3.07 25.49 -5.34
C ASP A 26 -3.30 26.21 -4.01
N ALA A 27 -2.57 27.31 -3.81
CA ALA A 27 -2.63 28.17 -2.61
C ALA A 27 -2.59 27.39 -1.27
N VAL A 28 -1.68 26.43 -1.16
CA VAL A 28 -1.55 25.54 0.01
C VAL A 28 -0.92 26.29 1.19
N ASP A 29 -1.60 26.26 2.34
CA ASP A 29 -1.07 26.66 3.64
C ASP A 29 -0.66 25.43 4.44
N PHE A 30 0.54 25.48 5.06
CA PHE A 30 1.05 24.40 5.89
C PHE A 30 1.90 24.96 7.03
N THR A 31 1.71 24.45 8.25
CA THR A 31 2.47 24.88 9.43
C THR A 31 3.02 23.67 10.16
N LEU A 32 4.30 23.68 10.51
CA LEU A 32 4.96 22.70 11.37
C LEU A 32 5.36 23.37 12.68
N GLU A 33 4.76 22.95 13.76
CA GLU A 33 5.13 23.42 15.09
C GLU A 33 6.50 22.86 15.53
N ARG A 34 7.14 23.55 16.49
CA ARG A 34 8.45 23.11 16.96
C ARG A 34 8.34 21.88 17.85
N GLY A 35 9.18 20.88 17.57
CA GLY A 35 9.27 19.65 18.36
C GLY A 35 8.02 18.79 18.24
N SER A 36 7.28 18.91 17.13
CA SER A 36 6.11 18.08 16.81
C SER A 36 6.34 17.24 15.58
N VAL A 37 5.49 16.22 15.42
CA VAL A 37 5.32 15.46 14.18
C VAL A 37 4.05 15.93 13.50
N HIS A 38 4.17 16.46 12.29
CA HIS A 38 3.04 16.83 11.44
C HIS A 38 2.92 15.86 10.28
N ALA A 39 1.84 15.06 10.22
CA ALA A 39 1.60 14.20 9.10
C ALA A 39 0.95 14.95 7.92
N LEU A 40 1.50 14.74 6.73
CA LEU A 40 0.92 15.21 5.47
C LEU A 40 0.31 14.02 4.74
N LEU A 41 -1.01 13.92 4.78
CA LEU A 41 -1.79 12.79 4.33
C LEU A 41 -2.51 13.11 3.01
N GLY A 42 -2.72 12.12 2.16
CA GLY A 42 -3.47 12.27 0.90
C GLY A 42 -3.17 11.13 -0.07
N GLU A 43 -3.97 11.02 -1.12
CA GLU A 43 -3.78 10.00 -2.16
C GLU A 43 -2.51 10.25 -3.00
N ASN A 44 -2.15 9.26 -3.83
CA ASN A 44 -1.06 9.42 -4.78
C ASN A 44 -1.44 10.49 -5.82
N GLY A 45 -0.53 11.46 -6.01
CA GLY A 45 -0.80 12.60 -6.91
C GLY A 45 -1.49 13.80 -6.25
N SER A 46 -1.84 13.76 -4.96
CA SER A 46 -2.48 14.88 -4.25
C SER A 46 -1.59 16.11 -4.01
N GLY A 47 -0.30 16.06 -4.37
CA GLY A 47 0.63 17.20 -4.24
C GLY A 47 1.56 17.17 -3.03
N LYS A 48 1.53 16.15 -2.16
CA LYS A 48 2.36 16.04 -0.93
C LYS A 48 3.86 16.17 -1.19
N THR A 49 4.41 15.26 -2.02
CA THR A 49 5.83 15.25 -2.38
C THR A 49 6.21 16.54 -3.12
N THR A 50 5.32 17.12 -3.92
CA THR A 50 5.53 18.41 -4.60
C THR A 50 5.68 19.54 -3.60
N LEU A 51 4.78 19.65 -2.61
CA LEU A 51 4.82 20.66 -1.58
C LEU A 51 6.14 20.59 -0.77
N MET A 52 6.53 19.39 -0.36
CA MET A 52 7.79 19.21 0.37
C MET A 52 9.02 19.38 -0.50
N SER A 53 8.93 19.10 -1.81
CA SER A 53 9.99 19.40 -2.77
C SER A 53 10.19 20.91 -2.96
N VAL A 54 9.12 21.71 -2.84
CA VAL A 54 9.22 23.18 -2.78
C VAL A 54 9.92 23.61 -1.49
N LEU A 55 9.54 23.05 -0.34
CA LEU A 55 10.19 23.33 0.95
C LEU A 55 11.68 22.96 0.94
N TYR A 56 12.03 21.85 0.28
CA TYR A 56 13.42 21.38 0.19
C TYR A 56 14.23 22.03 -0.93
N GLY A 57 13.60 22.94 -1.74
CA GLY A 57 14.28 23.64 -2.82
C GLY A 57 14.61 22.79 -4.06
N LEU A 58 13.91 21.66 -4.24
CA LEU A 58 13.97 20.85 -5.47
C LEU A 58 13.12 21.46 -6.59
N TYR A 59 12.01 22.10 -6.22
CA TYR A 59 11.15 22.83 -7.15
C TYR A 59 10.98 24.27 -6.70
N GLU A 60 11.12 25.20 -7.63
CA GLU A 60 10.74 26.60 -7.44
C GLU A 60 9.21 26.69 -7.39
N LYS A 61 8.67 27.39 -6.38
CA LYS A 61 7.24 27.69 -6.29
C LYS A 61 6.86 28.75 -7.32
N ASP A 62 5.62 28.69 -7.81
CA ASP A 62 5.09 29.70 -8.72
C ASP A 62 4.47 30.89 -7.95
N ASP A 63 3.93 30.65 -6.74
CA ASP A 63 3.42 31.69 -5.84
C ASP A 63 3.52 31.25 -4.36
N GLY A 64 3.27 32.20 -3.42
CA GLY A 64 3.28 31.96 -1.99
C GLY A 64 4.62 32.25 -1.32
N ASP A 65 4.69 32.02 -0.01
CA ASP A 65 5.85 32.31 0.83
C ASP A 65 6.21 31.16 1.76
N VAL A 66 7.52 30.96 1.98
CA VAL A 66 8.06 29.98 2.93
C VAL A 66 8.77 30.72 4.06
N PHE A 67 8.48 30.34 5.30
CA PHE A 67 9.13 30.86 6.49
C PHE A 67 9.75 29.70 7.28
N VAL A 68 10.99 29.87 7.70
CA VAL A 68 11.69 28.94 8.60
C VAL A 68 12.12 29.75 9.82
N ASP A 69 11.75 29.30 11.01
CA ASP A 69 12.01 30.00 12.27
C ASP A 69 11.46 31.43 12.32
N GLY A 70 10.37 31.69 11.58
CA GLY A 70 9.74 33.01 11.44
C GLY A 70 10.42 33.93 10.43
N GLU A 71 11.51 33.52 9.80
CA GLU A 71 12.17 34.27 8.74
C GLU A 71 11.73 33.82 7.36
N ARG A 72 11.33 34.76 6.50
CA ARG A 72 11.00 34.47 5.11
C ARG A 72 12.24 33.96 4.36
N ARG A 73 12.12 32.80 3.72
CA ARG A 73 13.19 32.17 2.97
C ARG A 73 12.77 31.92 1.51
N ALA A 74 13.74 31.98 0.62
CA ALA A 74 13.61 31.50 -0.76
C ALA A 74 14.70 30.45 -0.97
N PHE A 75 14.31 29.29 -1.48
CA PHE A 75 15.22 28.18 -1.73
C PHE A 75 15.34 27.95 -3.25
N ASP A 76 16.51 28.22 -3.79
CA ASP A 76 16.83 28.01 -5.21
C ASP A 76 17.49 26.63 -5.43
N SER A 77 17.87 25.97 -4.33
CA SER A 77 18.50 24.65 -4.36
C SER A 77 18.29 23.90 -3.03
N PRO A 78 18.42 22.54 -3.04
CA PRO A 78 18.41 21.75 -1.80
C PRO A 78 19.49 22.17 -0.79
N ARG A 79 20.58 22.77 -1.27
CA ARG A 79 21.64 23.26 -0.40
C ARG A 79 21.17 24.42 0.47
N ASP A 80 20.36 25.32 -0.09
CA ASP A 80 19.82 26.46 0.66
C ASP A 80 18.88 25.99 1.79
N ALA A 81 18.07 24.95 1.53
CA ALA A 81 17.21 24.32 2.52
C ALA A 81 18.03 23.60 3.60
N MET A 82 19.08 22.86 3.23
CA MET A 82 20.00 22.23 4.18
C MET A 82 20.71 23.26 5.05
N ASP A 83 21.18 24.36 4.48
CA ASP A 83 21.83 25.45 5.21
C ASP A 83 20.85 26.17 6.16
N ALA A 84 19.54 26.07 5.90
CA ALA A 84 18.46 26.53 6.79
C ALA A 84 18.01 25.47 7.80
N GLY A 85 18.68 24.33 7.89
CA GLY A 85 18.40 23.26 8.85
C GLY A 85 17.29 22.28 8.43
N ILE A 86 16.93 22.21 7.15
CA ILE A 86 15.93 21.26 6.62
C ILE A 86 16.63 20.06 6.02
N GLY A 87 16.28 18.86 6.48
CA GLY A 87 16.70 17.57 5.91
C GLY A 87 15.53 16.83 5.28
N MET A 88 15.77 16.07 4.22
CA MET A 88 14.75 15.23 3.57
C MET A 88 15.25 13.80 3.43
N ILE A 89 14.44 12.87 3.89
CA ILE A 89 14.58 11.42 3.73
C ILE A 89 13.61 11.02 2.63
N HIS A 90 14.15 10.67 1.47
CA HIS A 90 13.37 10.37 0.27
C HIS A 90 12.82 8.94 0.30
N GLN A 91 11.72 8.70 -0.42
CA GLN A 91 11.12 7.37 -0.64
C GLN A 91 12.13 6.36 -1.20
N HIS A 92 13.04 6.80 -2.09
CA HIS A 92 14.17 6.02 -2.57
C HIS A 92 15.46 6.56 -1.97
N PHE A 93 16.21 5.71 -1.29
CA PHE A 93 17.44 6.10 -0.60
C PHE A 93 18.43 6.81 -1.52
N GLN A 94 18.91 7.95 -1.08
CA GLN A 94 19.91 8.76 -1.77
C GLN A 94 21.34 8.39 -1.29
N LEU A 95 21.61 7.07 -1.25
CA LEU A 95 22.89 6.50 -0.83
C LEU A 95 23.69 5.97 -2.01
N VAL A 96 24.98 6.15 -1.96
CA VAL A 96 25.92 5.62 -2.97
C VAL A 96 26.33 4.21 -2.54
N GLU A 97 25.72 3.20 -3.15
CA GLU A 97 25.82 1.79 -2.72
C GLU A 97 27.23 1.23 -2.54
N PRO A 98 28.23 1.55 -3.42
CA PRO A 98 29.62 1.06 -3.24
C PRO A 98 30.38 1.75 -2.12
N MET A 99 29.94 2.91 -1.64
CA MET A 99 30.59 3.66 -0.57
C MET A 99 30.22 3.09 0.80
N THR A 100 31.12 3.27 1.77
CA THR A 100 30.84 2.88 3.16
C THR A 100 29.78 3.80 3.79
N VAL A 101 29.23 3.37 4.93
CA VAL A 101 28.29 4.20 5.70
C VAL A 101 28.92 5.53 6.07
N LEU A 102 30.13 5.55 6.62
CA LEU A 102 30.82 6.80 6.95
C LEU A 102 30.97 7.72 5.76
N GLN A 103 31.41 7.19 4.63
CA GLN A 103 31.56 7.97 3.38
C GLN A 103 30.25 8.55 2.89
N ASN A 104 29.14 7.80 2.99
CA ASN A 104 27.81 8.29 2.62
C ASN A 104 27.33 9.40 3.56
N VAL A 105 27.53 9.27 4.86
CA VAL A 105 27.11 10.27 5.85
C VAL A 105 27.82 11.60 5.64
N ILE A 106 29.16 11.58 5.41
CA ILE A 106 29.95 12.79 5.29
C ILE A 106 29.99 13.39 3.88
N LEU A 107 29.49 12.68 2.87
CA LEU A 107 29.56 13.10 1.46
C LEU A 107 29.02 14.52 1.25
N GLY A 108 29.88 15.41 0.73
CA GLY A 108 29.58 16.82 0.50
C GLY A 108 29.66 17.72 1.75
N HIS A 109 29.98 17.14 2.92
CA HIS A 109 30.20 17.84 4.20
C HIS A 109 31.41 17.27 4.93
N GLU A 110 32.45 16.89 4.18
CA GLU A 110 33.65 16.28 4.70
C GLU A 110 34.43 17.29 5.57
N PRO A 111 34.73 16.97 6.85
CA PRO A 111 35.65 17.79 7.63
C PRO A 111 37.04 17.66 7.02
N THR A 112 37.77 18.76 6.95
CA THR A 112 39.11 18.82 6.36
C THR A 112 40.13 19.35 7.35
N ASP A 113 41.29 18.68 7.43
CA ASP A 113 42.48 19.20 8.10
C ASP A 113 43.64 19.25 7.09
N GLY A 114 44.24 20.42 6.95
CA GLY A 114 45.34 20.65 6.00
C GLY A 114 45.00 20.34 4.54
N GLY A 115 43.73 20.33 4.14
CA GLY A 115 43.26 20.05 2.77
C GLY A 115 43.01 18.56 2.48
N LEU A 116 43.13 17.70 3.49
CA LEU A 116 42.76 16.29 3.43
C LEU A 116 41.49 16.06 4.26
N VAL A 117 40.69 15.04 3.91
CA VAL A 117 39.49 14.67 4.67
C VAL A 117 39.93 14.09 6.03
N ASP A 118 39.37 14.64 7.12
CA ASP A 118 39.57 14.15 8.47
C ASP A 118 38.49 13.13 8.85
N GLU A 119 38.70 11.88 8.42
CA GLU A 119 37.78 10.78 8.72
C GLU A 119 37.67 10.50 10.23
N SER A 120 38.68 10.82 11.05
CA SER A 120 38.67 10.59 12.49
C SER A 120 37.65 11.50 13.17
N SER A 121 37.71 12.80 12.89
CA SER A 121 36.75 13.78 13.38
C SER A 121 35.33 13.50 12.90
N ALA A 122 35.18 13.09 11.63
CA ALA A 122 33.92 12.69 11.07
C ALA A 122 33.30 11.49 11.82
N ARG A 123 34.10 10.45 12.06
CA ARG A 123 33.69 9.25 12.79
C ARG A 123 33.23 9.56 14.21
N GLU A 124 34.00 10.36 14.94
CA GLU A 124 33.64 10.78 16.30
C GLU A 124 32.28 11.46 16.32
N ARG A 125 32.04 12.40 15.39
CA ARG A 125 30.76 13.12 15.29
C ARG A 125 29.59 12.19 14.93
N VAL A 126 29.79 11.21 14.03
CA VAL A 126 28.74 10.24 13.68
C VAL A 126 28.41 9.34 14.88
N VAL A 127 29.43 8.85 15.61
CA VAL A 127 29.23 8.06 16.84
C VAL A 127 28.50 8.84 17.91
N ASP A 128 28.78 10.16 18.07
CA ASP A 128 28.08 11.00 19.04
C ASP A 128 26.60 11.19 18.66
N ILE A 129 26.27 11.31 17.36
CA ILE A 129 24.89 11.33 16.88
C ILE A 129 24.22 9.99 17.19
N CYS A 130 24.84 8.87 16.84
CA CYS A 130 24.31 7.53 17.09
C CYS A 130 24.01 7.31 18.59
N ARG A 131 24.89 7.73 19.47
CA ARG A 131 24.66 7.65 20.92
C ARG A 131 23.54 8.54 21.42
N ARG A 132 23.39 9.73 20.82
CA ARG A 132 22.35 10.69 21.24
C ARG A 132 20.94 10.22 20.92
N TYR A 133 20.75 9.50 19.80
CA TYR A 133 19.47 9.06 19.27
C TYR A 133 19.32 7.55 19.23
N ASP A 134 20.09 6.82 20.01
CA ASP A 134 20.11 5.36 20.13
C ASP A 134 20.19 4.60 18.79
N PHE A 135 20.88 5.16 17.79
CA PHE A 135 21.13 4.50 16.53
C PHE A 135 22.29 3.50 16.62
N ASP A 136 22.12 2.33 16.03
CA ASP A 136 23.16 1.28 15.91
C ASP A 136 24.04 1.41 14.65
N VAL A 137 23.95 2.53 13.93
CA VAL A 137 24.66 2.80 12.67
C VAL A 137 26.18 2.84 12.85
N ASP A 138 26.66 3.19 14.03
CA ASP A 138 28.08 3.23 14.38
C ASP A 138 28.78 1.84 14.26
N ARG A 139 28.01 0.75 14.29
CA ARG A 139 28.52 -0.62 14.10
C ARG A 139 28.89 -0.93 12.65
N TYR A 140 28.37 -0.17 11.69
CA TYR A 140 28.46 -0.43 10.26
C TYR A 140 29.28 0.62 9.50
N LEU A 141 29.98 1.54 10.17
CA LEU A 141 30.64 2.70 9.55
C LEU A 141 31.58 2.35 8.38
N ASP A 142 32.24 1.20 8.45
CA ASP A 142 33.16 0.72 7.42
C ASP A 142 32.52 -0.27 6.44
N THR A 143 31.22 -0.56 6.59
CA THR A 143 30.47 -1.47 5.71
C THR A 143 29.94 -0.72 4.48
N PRO A 144 30.08 -1.23 3.25
CA PRO A 144 29.43 -0.69 2.07
C PRO A 144 27.91 -0.71 2.24
N VAL A 145 27.23 0.37 1.84
CA VAL A 145 25.77 0.51 2.01
C VAL A 145 24.98 -0.60 1.31
N ARG A 146 25.48 -1.10 0.17
CA ARG A 146 24.86 -2.22 -0.56
C ARG A 146 24.70 -3.51 0.26
N ASP A 147 25.54 -3.68 1.31
CA ASP A 147 25.57 -4.88 2.15
C ASP A 147 24.64 -4.74 3.39
N LEU A 148 23.96 -3.61 3.54
CA LEU A 148 23.00 -3.33 4.62
C LEU A 148 21.57 -3.73 4.21
N ASP A 149 20.77 -4.14 5.19
CA ASP A 149 19.32 -4.26 5.05
C ASP A 149 18.64 -2.89 4.88
N LEU A 150 17.36 -2.89 4.49
CA LEU A 150 16.61 -1.67 4.18
C LEU A 150 16.45 -0.77 5.41
N GLY A 151 16.16 -1.34 6.58
CA GLY A 151 16.02 -0.59 7.83
C GLY A 151 17.33 0.09 8.26
N ALA A 152 18.47 -0.58 8.09
CA ALA A 152 19.79 0.02 8.36
C ALA A 152 20.08 1.16 7.36
N ARG A 153 19.78 1.01 6.07
CA ARG A 153 19.95 2.08 5.06
C ARG A 153 19.12 3.32 5.41
N GLN A 154 17.90 3.13 5.91
CA GLN A 154 17.05 4.23 6.34
C GLN A 154 17.66 4.98 7.52
N ARG A 155 18.15 4.26 8.55
CA ARG A 155 18.84 4.88 9.68
C ARG A 155 20.09 5.65 9.24
N VAL A 156 20.81 5.16 8.23
CA VAL A 156 21.95 5.90 7.62
C VAL A 156 21.49 7.23 7.00
N GLU A 157 20.36 7.27 6.29
CA GLU A 157 19.82 8.52 5.73
C GLU A 157 19.44 9.53 6.83
N ILE A 158 18.85 9.05 7.94
CA ILE A 158 18.52 9.90 9.09
C ILE A 158 19.80 10.44 9.71
N VAL A 159 20.78 9.59 10.01
CA VAL A 159 22.07 10.00 10.58
C VAL A 159 22.79 10.98 9.65
N LYS A 160 22.75 10.78 8.34
CA LYS A 160 23.31 11.70 7.34
C LYS A 160 22.66 13.09 7.41
N SER A 161 21.34 13.17 7.56
CA SER A 161 20.60 14.42 7.69
C SER A 161 20.93 15.14 9.01
N LEU A 162 21.01 14.38 10.12
CA LEU A 162 21.42 14.92 11.43
C LEU A 162 22.89 15.38 11.45
N TYR A 163 23.78 14.65 10.76
CA TYR A 163 25.18 15.04 10.62
C TYR A 163 25.33 16.41 9.93
N ARG A 164 24.47 16.69 8.97
CA ARG A 164 24.38 17.98 8.26
C ARG A 164 23.72 19.09 9.08
N GLY A 165 23.19 18.76 10.27
CA GLY A 165 22.61 19.72 11.20
C GLY A 165 21.14 20.00 10.98
N ALA A 166 20.37 19.05 10.43
CA ALA A 166 18.94 19.22 10.25
C ALA A 166 18.21 19.38 11.60
N ASP A 167 17.41 20.44 11.72
CA ASP A 167 16.47 20.70 12.82
C ASP A 167 15.04 20.33 12.44
N VAL A 168 14.72 20.40 11.14
CA VAL A 168 13.48 19.94 10.52
C VAL A 168 13.80 18.74 9.64
N LEU A 169 13.08 17.63 9.78
CA LEU A 169 13.24 16.42 8.98
C LEU A 169 11.94 16.09 8.25
N VAL A 170 12.01 15.97 6.94
CA VAL A 170 10.89 15.54 6.08
C VAL A 170 11.09 14.08 5.73
N PHE A 171 10.14 13.21 6.07
CA PHE A 171 10.09 11.81 5.73
C PHE A 171 9.08 11.59 4.60
N ASP A 172 9.54 11.26 3.40
CA ASP A 172 8.69 11.05 2.22
C ASP A 172 8.42 9.56 2.02
N GLU A 173 7.22 9.09 2.43
CA GLU A 173 6.77 7.69 2.40
C GLU A 173 7.80 6.68 2.93
N PRO A 174 8.35 6.88 4.13
CA PRO A 174 9.51 6.11 4.61
C PRO A 174 9.20 4.64 4.90
N THR A 175 7.92 4.26 4.96
CA THR A 175 7.45 2.91 5.33
C THR A 175 7.11 2.04 4.13
N ALA A 176 7.21 2.56 2.90
CA ALA A 176 6.77 1.88 1.68
C ALA A 176 7.46 0.52 1.44
N VAL A 177 8.68 0.34 1.96
CA VAL A 177 9.51 -0.87 1.76
C VAL A 177 9.86 -1.58 3.06
N LEU A 178 9.30 -1.16 4.19
CA LEU A 178 9.60 -1.69 5.52
C LEU A 178 8.63 -2.80 5.94
N THR A 179 9.14 -3.73 6.73
CA THR A 179 8.31 -4.71 7.46
C THR A 179 7.58 -4.04 8.63
N PRO A 180 6.46 -4.60 9.14
CA PRO A 180 5.75 -4.02 10.29
C PRO A 180 6.65 -3.75 11.50
N GLN A 181 7.57 -4.66 11.83
CA GLN A 181 8.51 -4.49 12.94
C GLN A 181 9.53 -3.36 12.70
N GLU A 182 9.86 -3.08 11.43
CA GLU A 182 10.73 -1.95 11.07
C GLU A 182 9.96 -0.63 11.12
N VAL A 183 8.64 -0.64 10.81
CA VAL A 183 7.75 0.51 10.98
C VAL A 183 7.67 0.90 12.46
N ASP A 184 7.42 -0.05 13.36
CA ASP A 184 7.40 0.20 14.81
C ASP A 184 8.69 0.86 15.30
N ARG A 185 9.85 0.36 14.85
CA ARG A 185 11.15 0.96 15.19
C ARG A 185 11.33 2.36 14.61
N LEU A 186 10.78 2.64 13.43
CA LEU A 186 10.83 3.99 12.85
C LEU A 186 10.00 4.96 13.69
N VAL A 187 8.82 4.54 14.15
CA VAL A 187 7.97 5.30 15.08
C VAL A 187 8.74 5.65 16.37
N ASP A 188 9.43 4.68 16.97
CA ASP A 188 10.26 4.92 18.14
C ASP A 188 11.34 5.97 17.86
N VAL A 189 12.04 5.87 16.74
CA VAL A 189 13.06 6.82 16.29
C VAL A 189 12.48 8.23 16.12
N MET A 190 11.28 8.37 15.53
CA MET A 190 10.63 9.67 15.36
C MET A 190 10.27 10.28 16.71
N ASN A 191 9.77 9.50 17.66
CA ASN A 191 9.50 9.94 19.02
C ASN A 191 10.77 10.41 19.76
N GLU A 192 11.89 9.73 19.58
CA GLU A 192 13.18 10.14 20.15
C GLU A 192 13.69 11.45 19.55
N LEU A 193 13.53 11.63 18.24
CA LEU A 193 13.93 12.85 17.54
C LEU A 193 13.11 14.05 18.03
N THR A 194 11.79 13.94 18.18
CA THR A 194 10.91 15.00 18.69
C THR A 194 11.18 15.30 20.16
N ALA A 195 11.39 14.28 20.99
CA ALA A 195 11.79 14.45 22.38
C ALA A 195 13.14 15.19 22.53
N ALA A 196 14.03 15.07 21.53
CA ALA A 196 15.27 15.82 21.43
C ALA A 196 15.11 17.21 20.80
N GLY A 197 13.87 17.66 20.51
CA GLY A 197 13.52 18.98 20.00
C GLY A 197 13.59 19.13 18.47
N ARG A 198 13.62 18.01 17.71
CA ARG A 198 13.49 18.06 16.25
C ARG A 198 12.03 18.17 15.85
N SER A 199 11.76 18.81 14.71
CA SER A 199 10.41 18.94 14.15
C SER A 199 10.33 18.07 12.89
N LEU A 200 9.27 17.25 12.77
CA LEU A 200 9.19 16.22 11.74
C LEU A 200 7.96 16.43 10.85
N VAL A 201 8.13 16.31 9.54
CA VAL A 201 7.03 16.14 8.59
C VAL A 201 7.02 14.70 8.15
N PHE A 202 5.89 14.02 8.28
CA PHE A 202 5.69 12.63 7.90
C PHE A 202 4.70 12.52 6.77
N ILE A 203 5.19 12.24 5.55
CA ILE A 203 4.34 12.06 4.37
C ILE A 203 3.94 10.61 4.27
N THR A 204 2.65 10.34 4.23
CA THR A 204 2.11 9.00 4.03
C THR A 204 0.74 9.06 3.35
N HIS A 205 0.28 7.91 2.85
CA HIS A 205 -1.10 7.69 2.42
C HIS A 205 -1.81 6.66 3.33
N LYS A 206 -1.13 6.16 4.38
CA LYS A 206 -1.66 5.18 5.33
C LYS A 206 -2.15 5.89 6.59
N LEU A 207 -3.40 5.66 6.93
CA LEU A 207 -4.10 6.34 8.02
C LEU A 207 -3.58 5.93 9.40
N ASP A 208 -3.40 4.62 9.58
CA ASP A 208 -2.86 4.00 10.79
C ASP A 208 -1.48 4.53 11.15
N GLU A 209 -0.59 4.65 10.16
CA GLU A 209 0.75 5.21 10.36
C GLU A 209 0.71 6.69 10.75
N ALA A 210 -0.16 7.49 10.09
CA ALA A 210 -0.31 8.90 10.41
C ALA A 210 -0.78 9.11 11.85
N LEU A 211 -1.82 8.36 12.28
CA LEU A 211 -2.36 8.42 13.64
C LEU A 211 -1.40 7.89 14.71
N ALA A 212 -0.52 6.95 14.35
CA ALA A 212 0.45 6.39 15.30
C ALA A 212 1.58 7.35 15.67
N VAL A 213 1.92 8.31 14.79
CA VAL A 213 3.12 9.15 14.97
C VAL A 213 2.85 10.64 15.08
N ALA A 214 1.74 11.15 14.51
CA ALA A 214 1.54 12.58 14.37
C ALA A 214 0.86 13.22 15.59
N ASP A 215 1.21 14.49 15.82
CA ASP A 215 0.46 15.39 16.71
C ASP A 215 -0.69 16.05 15.92
N GLU A 216 -0.41 16.48 14.68
CA GLU A 216 -1.38 17.07 13.75
C GLU A 216 -1.32 16.37 12.39
N VAL A 217 -2.45 16.31 11.71
CA VAL A 217 -2.58 15.73 10.36
C VAL A 217 -3.21 16.75 9.41
N THR A 218 -2.49 17.12 8.35
CA THR A 218 -3.03 17.88 7.23
C THR A 218 -3.35 16.96 6.06
N VAL A 219 -4.58 17.04 5.56
CA VAL A 219 -5.04 16.25 4.40
C VAL A 219 -4.97 17.09 3.14
N LEU A 220 -4.20 16.62 2.15
CA LEU A 220 -4.17 17.15 0.79
C LEU A 220 -4.99 16.29 -0.16
N ARG A 221 -5.80 16.95 -1.00
CA ARG A 221 -6.51 16.32 -2.11
C ARG A 221 -6.54 17.26 -3.31
N ASP A 222 -6.23 16.76 -4.50
CA ASP A 222 -6.24 17.50 -5.77
C ASP A 222 -5.42 18.81 -5.74
N GLY A 223 -4.34 18.84 -4.95
CA GLY A 223 -3.46 19.99 -4.79
C GLY A 223 -3.93 21.02 -3.75
N GLU A 224 -5.04 20.81 -3.07
CA GLU A 224 -5.60 21.72 -2.05
C GLU A 224 -5.57 21.09 -0.66
N VAL A 225 -5.52 21.94 0.39
CA VAL A 225 -5.71 21.53 1.79
C VAL A 225 -7.20 21.35 2.07
N ILE A 226 -7.60 20.15 2.40
CA ILE A 226 -8.99 19.85 2.82
C ILE A 226 -9.20 20.24 4.28
N GLY A 227 -8.17 20.08 5.10
CA GLY A 227 -8.20 20.50 6.51
C GLY A 227 -6.98 20.00 7.26
N THR A 228 -6.76 20.58 8.44
CA THR A 228 -5.78 20.14 9.43
C THR A 228 -6.52 19.80 10.71
N VAL A 229 -6.21 18.63 11.29
CA VAL A 229 -6.86 18.10 12.50
C VAL A 229 -5.80 17.61 13.49
N ASP A 230 -6.14 17.66 14.78
CA ASP A 230 -5.35 17.03 15.84
C ASP A 230 -5.47 15.50 15.72
N ALA A 231 -4.37 14.78 15.75
CA ALA A 231 -4.36 13.34 15.60
C ALA A 231 -5.08 12.64 16.78
N ALA A 232 -5.00 13.20 17.98
CA ALA A 232 -5.65 12.67 19.18
C ALA A 232 -7.19 12.79 19.15
N ASP A 233 -7.72 13.77 18.39
CA ASP A 233 -9.15 14.07 18.32
C ASP A 233 -9.80 13.55 17.03
N THR A 234 -9.09 12.76 16.21
CA THR A 234 -9.59 12.25 14.91
C THR A 234 -9.54 10.73 14.82
N THR A 235 -10.20 10.18 13.83
CA THR A 235 -10.26 8.74 13.55
C THR A 235 -9.83 8.45 12.12
N GLU A 236 -9.43 7.19 11.84
CA GLU A 236 -9.13 6.74 10.49
C GLU A 236 -10.28 7.02 9.51
N GLN A 237 -11.53 6.81 9.94
CA GLN A 237 -12.71 7.07 9.13
C GLN A 237 -12.86 8.57 8.77
N GLN A 238 -12.57 9.47 9.72
CA GLN A 238 -12.62 10.91 9.44
C GLN A 238 -11.52 11.33 8.45
N LEU A 239 -10.30 10.83 8.64
CA LEU A 239 -9.18 11.09 7.73
C LEU A 239 -9.46 10.52 6.34
N ALA A 240 -10.01 9.31 6.25
CA ALA A 240 -10.42 8.69 4.99
C ALA A 240 -11.47 9.53 4.25
N ARG A 241 -12.51 10.03 4.96
CA ARG A 241 -13.51 10.95 4.38
C ARG A 241 -12.89 12.24 3.84
N MET A 242 -11.92 12.81 4.55
CA MET A 242 -11.21 14.00 4.09
C MET A 242 -10.38 13.72 2.84
N MET A 243 -9.70 12.57 2.77
CA MET A 243 -8.86 12.19 1.63
C MET A 243 -9.68 11.95 0.37
N VAL A 244 -10.77 11.17 0.47
CA VAL A 244 -11.56 10.72 -0.68
C VAL A 244 -12.73 11.67 -0.99
N GLY A 245 -13.21 12.42 0.01
CA GLY A 245 -14.31 13.38 -0.16
C GLY A 245 -15.70 12.78 -0.14
N ARG A 246 -15.82 11.49 0.19
CA ARG A 246 -17.08 10.75 0.36
C ARG A 246 -16.91 9.73 1.49
N GLU A 247 -17.98 9.11 1.96
CA GLU A 247 -17.88 8.03 2.95
C GLU A 247 -17.09 6.87 2.35
N VAL A 248 -15.94 6.57 2.94
CA VAL A 248 -15.17 5.38 2.60
C VAL A 248 -15.93 4.17 3.13
N LEU A 249 -16.18 3.21 2.25
CA LEU A 249 -17.00 2.06 2.58
C LEU A 249 -16.22 1.11 3.50
N THR A 250 -16.39 1.33 4.80
CA THR A 250 -16.13 0.32 5.83
C THR A 250 -17.41 -0.48 6.15
N GLU A 251 -18.57 -0.05 5.60
CA GLU A 251 -19.81 -0.76 5.79
C GLU A 251 -19.87 -2.01 4.92
N ARG A 252 -20.29 -3.12 5.53
CA ARG A 252 -20.56 -4.37 4.84
C ARG A 252 -21.57 -4.16 3.74
N ARG A 253 -21.32 -4.77 2.57
CA ARG A 253 -22.23 -4.79 1.41
C ARG A 253 -22.84 -6.17 1.27
N PRO A 254 -23.93 -6.48 2.00
CA PRO A 254 -24.57 -7.76 1.89
C PRO A 254 -25.08 -7.98 0.47
N ARG A 255 -25.09 -9.23 0.02
CA ARG A 255 -25.67 -9.58 -1.28
C ARG A 255 -27.17 -9.31 -1.29
N GLU A 256 -27.68 -8.90 -2.45
CA GLU A 256 -29.11 -8.67 -2.67
C GLU A 256 -29.88 -9.97 -3.00
N ARG A 257 -29.18 -11.02 -3.39
CA ARG A 257 -29.76 -12.29 -3.88
C ARG A 257 -29.13 -13.49 -3.19
N ASP A 258 -29.88 -14.58 -3.09
CA ASP A 258 -29.32 -15.87 -2.67
C ASP A 258 -28.28 -16.36 -3.67
N PRO A 259 -27.21 -17.08 -3.22
CA PRO A 259 -26.18 -17.61 -4.10
C PRO A 259 -26.77 -18.65 -5.05
N GLY A 260 -26.23 -18.63 -6.29
CA GLY A 260 -26.59 -19.62 -7.30
C GLY A 260 -25.92 -20.99 -7.09
N PRO A 261 -25.84 -21.81 -8.12
CA PRO A 261 -25.19 -23.12 -8.05
C PRO A 261 -23.69 -23.00 -7.77
N PRO A 262 -23.04 -24.07 -7.26
CA PRO A 262 -21.59 -24.13 -7.11
C PRO A 262 -20.88 -23.95 -8.48
N ARG A 263 -19.96 -22.98 -8.57
CA ARG A 263 -19.13 -22.72 -9.75
C ARG A 263 -17.76 -23.33 -9.61
N LEU A 264 -17.11 -23.13 -8.45
CA LEU A 264 -15.79 -23.68 -8.15
C LEU A 264 -15.88 -24.55 -6.90
N VAL A 265 -15.40 -25.79 -7.00
CA VAL A 265 -15.43 -26.76 -5.89
C VAL A 265 -14.06 -27.42 -5.80
N ALA A 266 -13.45 -27.38 -4.62
CA ALA A 266 -12.30 -28.20 -4.26
C ALA A 266 -12.73 -29.23 -3.20
N GLU A 267 -12.31 -30.49 -3.38
CA GLU A 267 -12.67 -31.60 -2.49
C GLU A 267 -11.41 -32.33 -2.03
N GLY A 268 -11.18 -32.36 -0.70
CA GLY A 268 -10.05 -33.03 -0.07
C GLY A 268 -8.70 -32.61 -0.68
N LEU A 269 -8.50 -31.28 -0.85
CA LEU A 269 -7.37 -30.76 -1.61
C LEU A 269 -6.09 -30.80 -0.78
N HIS A 270 -5.04 -31.40 -1.36
CA HIS A 270 -3.69 -31.37 -0.81
C HIS A 270 -2.72 -30.74 -1.83
N VAL A 271 -1.88 -29.82 -1.36
CA VAL A 271 -0.91 -29.11 -2.21
C VAL A 271 0.45 -29.03 -1.52
N ASP A 272 1.49 -29.42 -2.24
CA ASP A 272 2.87 -29.32 -1.76
C ASP A 272 3.44 -27.91 -1.96
N GLY A 273 4.15 -27.41 -0.97
CA GLY A 273 4.92 -26.17 -1.06
C GLY A 273 6.28 -26.35 -1.77
N ASP A 274 7.03 -25.26 -1.91
CA ASP A 274 8.29 -25.21 -2.67
C ASP A 274 9.38 -26.15 -2.17
N ARG A 275 9.32 -26.59 -0.90
CA ARG A 275 10.27 -27.53 -0.29
C ARG A 275 9.72 -28.94 -0.18
N SER A 276 8.74 -29.31 -1.00
CA SER A 276 8.06 -30.61 -0.97
C SER A 276 7.47 -30.96 0.41
N ARG A 277 7.16 -29.95 1.22
CA ARG A 277 6.36 -30.06 2.43
C ARG A 277 4.94 -29.69 2.07
N GLU A 278 3.99 -30.49 2.51
CA GLU A 278 2.57 -30.18 2.35
C GLU A 278 2.24 -28.84 3.00
N GLN A 279 1.60 -27.96 2.26
CA GLN A 279 1.21 -26.61 2.70
C GLN A 279 -0.30 -26.41 2.70
N VAL A 280 -1.04 -27.27 1.98
CA VAL A 280 -2.50 -27.34 2.01
C VAL A 280 -2.89 -28.79 2.27
N THR A 281 -3.69 -29.00 3.30
CA THR A 281 -4.05 -30.34 3.79
C THR A 281 -5.56 -30.46 3.94
N ASP A 282 -6.17 -31.40 3.21
CA ASP A 282 -7.59 -31.79 3.30
C ASP A 282 -8.56 -30.60 3.24
N VAL A 283 -8.35 -29.66 2.30
CA VAL A 283 -9.17 -28.46 2.14
C VAL A 283 -10.38 -28.74 1.25
N ASP A 284 -11.56 -28.48 1.79
CA ASP A 284 -12.85 -28.43 1.08
C ASP A 284 -13.29 -26.99 0.89
N LEU A 285 -13.51 -26.56 -0.36
CA LEU A 285 -13.89 -25.21 -0.73
C LEU A 285 -15.05 -25.26 -1.74
N THR A 286 -16.05 -24.40 -1.55
CA THR A 286 -17.10 -24.19 -2.55
C THR A 286 -17.38 -22.70 -2.69
N VAL A 287 -17.25 -22.18 -3.91
CA VAL A 287 -17.65 -20.81 -4.29
C VAL A 287 -18.84 -20.89 -5.23
N HIS A 288 -19.92 -20.18 -4.89
CA HIS A 288 -21.18 -20.21 -5.63
C HIS A 288 -21.27 -19.03 -6.62
N GLU A 289 -22.12 -19.17 -7.61
CA GLU A 289 -22.49 -18.07 -8.52
C GLU A 289 -23.07 -16.91 -7.70
N GLY A 290 -22.57 -15.68 -7.94
CA GLY A 290 -23.00 -14.47 -7.23
C GLY A 290 -22.59 -14.46 -5.76
N GLU A 291 -21.46 -15.10 -5.42
CA GLU A 291 -20.90 -15.13 -4.07
C GLU A 291 -19.46 -14.59 -4.07
N ILE A 292 -19.13 -13.81 -3.05
CA ILE A 292 -17.74 -13.53 -2.68
C ILE A 292 -17.41 -14.38 -1.45
N LEU A 293 -16.58 -15.41 -1.63
CA LEU A 293 -16.00 -16.17 -0.54
C LEU A 293 -14.66 -15.54 -0.16
N GLY A 294 -14.56 -14.97 1.03
CA GLY A 294 -13.33 -14.46 1.60
C GLY A 294 -12.44 -15.59 2.13
N LEU A 295 -11.15 -15.54 1.86
CA LEU A 295 -10.14 -16.41 2.44
C LEU A 295 -9.24 -15.59 3.34
N ALA A 296 -9.47 -15.68 4.65
CA ALA A 296 -8.68 -15.02 5.68
C ALA A 296 -7.56 -15.94 6.20
N GLY A 297 -6.47 -15.35 6.66
CA GLY A 297 -5.36 -16.08 7.30
C GLY A 297 -4.08 -15.27 7.29
N VAL A 298 -3.16 -15.59 8.19
CA VAL A 298 -1.83 -14.96 8.22
C VAL A 298 -1.00 -15.47 7.04
N GLN A 299 -0.22 -14.58 6.42
CA GLN A 299 0.61 -14.92 5.26
C GLN A 299 1.53 -16.13 5.57
N GLY A 300 1.58 -17.09 4.64
CA GLY A 300 2.35 -18.32 4.78
C GLY A 300 1.56 -19.52 5.35
N ASN A 301 0.26 -19.37 5.57
CA ASN A 301 -0.62 -20.46 6.05
C ASN A 301 -1.19 -21.33 4.92
N GLY A 302 -0.73 -21.19 3.66
CA GLY A 302 -1.14 -22.04 2.54
C GLY A 302 -2.08 -21.36 1.53
N GLN A 303 -2.48 -20.09 1.73
CA GLN A 303 -3.35 -19.36 0.82
C GLN A 303 -2.78 -19.27 -0.60
N THR A 304 -1.48 -18.96 -0.70
CA THR A 304 -0.78 -18.84 -1.99
C THR A 304 -0.80 -20.17 -2.74
N GLU A 305 -0.47 -21.27 -2.08
CA GLU A 305 -0.45 -22.60 -2.67
C GLU A 305 -1.85 -23.04 -3.10
N LEU A 306 -2.88 -22.72 -2.31
CA LEU A 306 -4.28 -22.98 -2.66
C LEU A 306 -4.68 -22.19 -3.92
N VAL A 307 -4.38 -20.89 -3.98
CA VAL A 307 -4.65 -20.04 -5.15
C VAL A 307 -3.92 -20.54 -6.39
N GLU A 308 -2.64 -20.87 -6.28
CA GLU A 308 -1.84 -21.43 -7.38
C GLU A 308 -2.37 -22.78 -7.88
N ALA A 309 -2.86 -23.63 -6.97
CA ALA A 309 -3.50 -24.89 -7.31
C ALA A 309 -4.82 -24.66 -8.06
N ILE A 310 -5.68 -23.73 -7.58
CA ILE A 310 -6.96 -23.36 -8.22
C ILE A 310 -6.72 -22.72 -9.59
N THR A 311 -5.71 -21.87 -9.75
CA THR A 311 -5.41 -21.19 -11.01
C THR A 311 -4.58 -22.04 -11.98
N GLY A 312 -4.09 -23.21 -11.54
CA GLY A 312 -3.32 -24.15 -12.35
C GLY A 312 -1.85 -23.77 -12.54
N GLN A 313 -1.30 -23.02 -11.60
CA GLN A 313 0.12 -22.67 -11.53
C GLN A 313 0.90 -23.72 -10.73
N ARG A 314 0.24 -24.41 -9.80
CA ARG A 314 0.80 -25.49 -8.97
C ARG A 314 0.03 -26.79 -9.16
N SER A 315 0.71 -27.92 -9.07
CA SER A 315 0.08 -29.23 -9.15
C SER A 315 -0.53 -29.62 -7.80
N VAL A 316 -1.68 -30.28 -7.88
CA VAL A 316 -2.38 -30.89 -6.74
C VAL A 316 -1.77 -32.25 -6.44
N SER A 317 -1.42 -32.53 -5.17
CA SER A 317 -0.88 -33.81 -4.73
C SER A 317 -1.97 -34.85 -4.43
N ALA A 318 -3.14 -34.40 -3.90
CA ALA A 318 -4.33 -35.22 -3.73
C ALA A 318 -5.60 -34.35 -3.77
N GLY A 319 -6.77 -34.97 -3.89
CA GLY A 319 -8.05 -34.27 -4.00
C GLY A 319 -8.43 -33.91 -5.43
N ARG A 320 -9.46 -33.05 -5.58
CA ARG A 320 -10.00 -32.65 -6.88
C ARG A 320 -10.45 -31.20 -6.89
N ILE A 321 -10.32 -30.56 -8.06
CA ILE A 321 -10.88 -29.23 -8.34
C ILE A 321 -11.86 -29.37 -9.50
N ARG A 322 -13.09 -28.88 -9.28
CA ARG A 322 -14.14 -28.85 -10.32
C ARG A 322 -14.56 -27.42 -10.61
N PHE A 323 -14.82 -27.17 -11.87
CA PHE A 323 -15.38 -25.92 -12.36
C PHE A 323 -16.63 -26.26 -13.19
N ASP A 324 -17.78 -25.70 -12.83
CA ASP A 324 -19.10 -26.05 -13.39
C ASP A 324 -19.35 -27.57 -13.44
N GLY A 325 -18.90 -28.31 -12.42
CA GLY A 325 -19.01 -29.76 -12.34
C GLY A 325 -17.97 -30.54 -13.13
N GLU A 326 -17.20 -29.93 -14.03
CA GLU A 326 -16.12 -30.57 -14.76
C GLU A 326 -14.83 -30.65 -13.93
N ASP A 327 -14.15 -31.77 -13.93
CA ASP A 327 -12.86 -31.95 -13.26
C ASP A 327 -11.75 -31.22 -14.04
N ILE A 328 -11.17 -30.21 -13.41
CA ILE A 328 -10.07 -29.39 -13.94
C ILE A 328 -8.74 -29.63 -13.23
N THR A 329 -8.64 -30.58 -12.31
CA THR A 329 -7.49 -30.80 -11.40
C THR A 329 -6.16 -30.86 -12.15
N GLY A 330 -6.05 -31.66 -13.19
CA GLY A 330 -4.82 -31.83 -14.00
C GLY A 330 -4.72 -30.87 -15.20
N THR A 331 -5.56 -29.85 -15.29
CA THR A 331 -5.57 -28.95 -16.44
C THR A 331 -4.58 -27.81 -16.29
N SER A 332 -4.02 -27.35 -17.42
CA SER A 332 -3.10 -26.21 -17.43
C SER A 332 -3.82 -24.88 -17.15
N ARG A 333 -3.09 -23.88 -16.61
CA ARG A 333 -3.57 -22.49 -16.43
C ARG A 333 -4.29 -21.95 -17.68
N ARG A 334 -3.71 -22.14 -18.87
CA ARG A 334 -4.32 -21.71 -20.13
C ARG A 334 -5.70 -22.32 -20.39
N ARG A 335 -5.93 -23.58 -20.00
CA ARG A 335 -7.24 -24.23 -20.15
C ARG A 335 -8.24 -23.65 -19.16
N ARG A 336 -7.81 -23.32 -17.93
CA ARG A 336 -8.65 -22.70 -16.90
C ARG A 336 -9.06 -21.28 -17.27
N ILE A 337 -8.15 -20.46 -17.79
CA ILE A 337 -8.47 -19.13 -18.34
C ILE A 337 -9.55 -19.24 -19.43
N ARG A 338 -9.39 -20.18 -20.36
CA ARG A 338 -10.36 -20.39 -21.44
C ARG A 338 -11.70 -20.96 -20.97
N ALA A 339 -11.72 -21.60 -19.82
CA ALA A 339 -12.93 -22.11 -19.21
C ALA A 339 -13.73 -21.02 -18.48
N GLY A 340 -13.15 -19.83 -18.22
CA GLY A 340 -13.81 -18.74 -17.54
C GLY A 340 -13.26 -18.46 -16.13
N ILE A 341 -12.04 -18.91 -15.79
CA ILE A 341 -11.39 -18.60 -14.52
C ILE A 341 -10.41 -17.44 -14.72
N ALA A 342 -10.72 -16.29 -14.14
CA ALA A 342 -9.85 -15.12 -14.09
C ALA A 342 -8.97 -15.12 -12.83
N TYR A 343 -7.83 -14.44 -12.88
CA TYR A 343 -6.90 -14.36 -11.76
C TYR A 343 -6.23 -13.00 -11.65
N VAL A 344 -6.50 -12.32 -10.55
CA VAL A 344 -5.78 -11.11 -10.13
C VAL A 344 -4.68 -11.52 -9.15
N PRO A 345 -3.40 -11.41 -9.52
CA PRO A 345 -2.28 -11.89 -8.70
C PRO A 345 -1.95 -10.94 -7.54
N GLU A 346 -1.33 -11.49 -6.49
CA GLU A 346 -0.81 -10.74 -5.35
C GLU A 346 0.32 -9.78 -5.77
N ASP A 347 1.27 -10.28 -6.57
CA ASP A 347 2.36 -9.46 -7.10
C ASP A 347 2.05 -8.96 -8.52
N ARG A 348 1.54 -7.71 -8.58
CA ARG A 348 1.20 -7.07 -9.85
C ARG A 348 2.42 -6.82 -10.74
N GLN A 349 3.62 -6.65 -10.16
CA GLN A 349 4.83 -6.25 -10.90
C GLN A 349 5.51 -7.43 -11.60
N THR A 350 5.50 -8.60 -10.97
CA THR A 350 6.16 -9.80 -11.49
C THR A 350 5.20 -10.76 -12.18
N GLU A 351 3.93 -10.83 -11.74
CA GLU A 351 2.93 -11.76 -12.26
C GLU A 351 1.82 -11.07 -13.06
N GLY A 352 1.44 -9.85 -12.66
CA GLY A 352 0.29 -9.15 -13.25
C GLY A 352 0.60 -8.45 -14.56
N LEU A 353 1.77 -7.80 -14.68
CA LEU A 353 2.17 -6.95 -15.80
C LEU A 353 3.61 -7.22 -16.25
N VAL A 354 3.87 -6.95 -17.52
CA VAL A 354 5.22 -6.78 -18.03
C VAL A 354 5.53 -5.28 -18.02
N GLN A 355 6.36 -4.83 -17.09
CA GLN A 355 6.60 -3.42 -16.79
C GLN A 355 7.13 -2.60 -17.98
N GLU A 356 7.95 -3.22 -18.86
CA GLU A 356 8.53 -2.60 -20.04
C GLU A 356 7.55 -2.48 -21.22
N TYR A 357 6.41 -3.19 -21.16
CA TYR A 357 5.40 -3.17 -22.21
C TYR A 357 4.42 -2.01 -22.04
N ASP A 358 3.86 -1.54 -23.15
CA ASP A 358 2.70 -0.67 -23.18
C ASP A 358 1.43 -1.43 -22.70
N LEU A 359 0.35 -0.69 -22.43
CA LEU A 359 -0.90 -1.31 -21.98
C LEU A 359 -1.55 -2.14 -23.09
N VAL A 360 -1.33 -1.81 -24.38
CA VAL A 360 -1.82 -2.62 -25.51
C VAL A 360 -1.27 -4.03 -25.44
N ARG A 361 0.06 -4.18 -25.23
CA ARG A 361 0.67 -5.51 -25.10
C ARG A 361 0.29 -6.22 -23.81
N ASN A 362 0.14 -5.47 -22.72
CA ASN A 362 -0.32 -6.00 -21.44
C ASN A 362 -1.79 -6.48 -21.50
N ALA A 363 -2.67 -5.84 -22.27
CA ALA A 363 -4.04 -6.30 -22.49
C ALA A 363 -4.12 -7.67 -23.19
N LEU A 364 -3.10 -8.04 -23.96
CA LEU A 364 -3.04 -9.34 -24.63
C LEU A 364 -2.55 -10.48 -23.72
N LEU A 365 -1.97 -10.21 -22.54
CA LEU A 365 -1.46 -11.25 -21.65
C LEU A 365 -2.58 -12.18 -21.20
N GLY A 366 -2.35 -13.50 -21.32
CA GLY A 366 -3.38 -14.52 -21.09
C GLY A 366 -4.27 -14.78 -22.31
N ASN A 367 -4.43 -13.82 -23.22
CA ASN A 367 -5.41 -13.78 -24.30
C ASN A 367 -4.86 -14.09 -25.69
N GLN A 368 -3.60 -14.47 -25.78
CA GLN A 368 -2.89 -14.71 -27.07
C GLN A 368 -3.53 -15.79 -27.94
N THR A 369 -4.61 -16.39 -27.50
CA THR A 369 -5.33 -17.47 -28.23
C THR A 369 -6.84 -17.28 -28.23
N VAL A 370 -7.33 -16.16 -27.74
CA VAL A 370 -8.75 -15.80 -27.79
C VAL A 370 -9.08 -15.37 -29.22
N GLY A 371 -10.17 -15.90 -29.78
CA GLY A 371 -10.50 -15.77 -31.20
C GLY A 371 -10.68 -14.33 -31.67
N GLN A 372 -11.05 -13.41 -30.78
CA GLN A 372 -11.20 -11.99 -31.12
C GLN A 372 -9.85 -11.28 -31.37
N PHE A 373 -8.75 -11.75 -30.75
CA PHE A 373 -7.41 -11.15 -30.88
C PHE A 373 -6.50 -11.90 -31.84
N VAL A 374 -6.91 -13.07 -32.35
CA VAL A 374 -6.05 -13.90 -33.20
C VAL A 374 -6.81 -14.40 -34.42
N THR A 375 -6.38 -13.94 -35.60
CA THR A 375 -6.90 -14.39 -36.90
C THR A 375 -5.83 -15.18 -37.63
N ARG A 376 -6.08 -16.47 -37.97
CA ARG A 376 -5.17 -17.32 -38.73
C ARG A 376 -3.73 -17.40 -38.21
N ARG A 377 -3.53 -17.39 -36.87
CA ARG A 377 -2.24 -17.37 -36.14
C ARG A 377 -1.53 -16.03 -36.10
N PHE A 378 -2.13 -14.95 -36.56
CA PHE A 378 -1.60 -13.60 -36.41
C PHE A 378 -2.44 -12.83 -35.39
N VAL A 379 -1.74 -12.02 -34.57
CA VAL A 379 -2.40 -11.11 -33.62
C VAL A 379 -3.03 -9.95 -34.40
N ASP A 380 -4.29 -9.68 -34.11
CA ASP A 380 -5.02 -8.51 -34.60
C ASP A 380 -4.74 -7.33 -33.65
N TRP A 381 -3.64 -6.64 -33.89
CA TRP A 381 -3.23 -5.52 -33.05
C TRP A 381 -4.24 -4.36 -32.97
N PRO A 382 -4.98 -3.99 -34.05
CA PRO A 382 -6.11 -3.08 -33.92
C PRO A 382 -7.14 -3.53 -32.89
N ALA A 383 -7.61 -4.76 -32.93
CA ALA A 383 -8.58 -5.31 -31.98
C ALA A 383 -8.01 -5.33 -30.53
N VAL A 384 -6.73 -5.64 -30.36
CA VAL A 384 -6.06 -5.57 -29.04
C VAL A 384 -5.99 -4.13 -28.53
N ARG A 385 -5.72 -3.15 -29.41
CA ARG A 385 -5.69 -1.74 -29.05
C ARG A 385 -7.07 -1.23 -28.61
N ASP A 386 -8.11 -1.54 -29.39
CA ASP A 386 -9.50 -1.14 -29.07
C ASP A 386 -9.89 -1.72 -27.69
N HIS A 387 -9.49 -2.94 -27.41
CA HIS A 387 -9.71 -3.57 -26.10
C HIS A 387 -8.93 -2.87 -24.97
N ALA A 388 -7.65 -2.53 -25.19
CA ALA A 388 -6.86 -1.79 -24.22
C ALA A 388 -7.43 -0.38 -23.96
N GLU A 389 -7.94 0.30 -24.99
CA GLU A 389 -8.62 1.60 -24.87
C GLU A 389 -9.90 1.48 -24.05
N ALA A 390 -10.69 0.41 -24.25
CA ALA A 390 -11.89 0.15 -23.45
C ALA A 390 -11.52 -0.03 -21.97
N ILE A 391 -10.51 -0.86 -21.65
CA ILE A 391 -10.04 -1.05 -20.27
C ILE A 391 -9.59 0.29 -19.66
N VAL A 392 -8.74 1.04 -20.36
CA VAL A 392 -8.22 2.33 -19.86
C VAL A 392 -9.36 3.31 -19.56
N THR A 393 -10.39 3.34 -20.41
CA THR A 393 -11.53 4.25 -20.26
C THR A 393 -12.49 3.80 -19.16
N GLU A 394 -12.90 2.52 -19.15
CA GLU A 394 -13.92 2.01 -18.23
C GLU A 394 -13.42 1.90 -16.81
N TYR A 395 -12.13 1.62 -16.64
CA TYR A 395 -11.50 1.45 -15.32
C TYR A 395 -10.74 2.70 -14.86
N ASP A 396 -10.94 3.84 -15.56
CA ASP A 396 -10.31 5.13 -15.22
C ASP A 396 -8.81 5.00 -14.93
N VAL A 397 -8.08 4.40 -15.88
CA VAL A 397 -6.63 4.23 -15.76
C VAL A 397 -5.91 5.49 -16.21
N GLN A 398 -5.04 6.04 -15.36
CA GLN A 398 -4.30 7.27 -15.65
C GLN A 398 -2.81 6.99 -15.87
N PRO A 399 -2.18 7.59 -16.92
CA PRO A 399 -2.76 8.49 -17.92
C PRO A 399 -3.69 7.75 -18.91
N PRO A 400 -4.73 8.43 -19.46
CA PRO A 400 -5.77 7.79 -20.28
C PRO A 400 -5.30 7.48 -21.70
N THR A 401 -4.23 6.68 -21.81
CA THR A 401 -3.65 6.26 -23.08
C THR A 401 -3.14 4.82 -23.02
N PRO A 402 -3.54 3.95 -23.97
CA PRO A 402 -3.07 2.58 -24.02
C PRO A 402 -1.58 2.47 -24.44
N ASP A 403 -0.97 3.54 -24.92
CA ASP A 403 0.46 3.58 -25.27
C ASP A 403 1.37 3.82 -24.06
N ALA A 404 0.79 4.10 -22.86
CA ALA A 404 1.56 4.24 -21.63
C ALA A 404 2.27 2.92 -21.29
N ARG A 405 3.51 3.01 -20.78
CA ARG A 405 4.22 1.84 -20.25
C ARG A 405 3.64 1.45 -18.90
N ALA A 406 3.41 0.16 -18.68
CA ALA A 406 2.86 -0.33 -17.41
C ALA A 406 3.71 0.11 -16.20
N GLY A 407 5.03 0.09 -16.32
CA GLY A 407 5.95 0.52 -15.27
C GLY A 407 5.93 2.01 -14.94
N SER A 408 5.29 2.85 -15.76
CA SER A 408 5.15 4.29 -15.49
C SER A 408 3.85 4.65 -14.76
N LEU A 409 2.95 3.69 -14.57
CA LEU A 409 1.69 3.89 -13.86
C LEU A 409 1.89 3.82 -12.35
N SER A 410 1.06 4.55 -11.59
CA SER A 410 0.95 4.36 -10.14
C SER A 410 0.44 2.94 -9.82
N GLY A 411 0.69 2.47 -8.59
CA GLY A 411 0.24 1.15 -8.16
C GLY A 411 -1.27 0.95 -8.29
N GLY A 412 -2.08 1.97 -7.99
CA GLY A 412 -3.52 1.95 -8.16
C GLY A 412 -3.93 1.79 -9.63
N ASN A 413 -3.32 2.55 -10.54
CA ASN A 413 -3.62 2.45 -11.97
C ASN A 413 -3.15 1.11 -12.59
N GLN A 414 -2.02 0.56 -12.14
CA GLN A 414 -1.61 -0.80 -12.51
C GLN A 414 -2.67 -1.83 -12.10
N GLN A 415 -3.18 -1.72 -10.87
CA GLN A 415 -4.17 -2.64 -10.33
C GLN A 415 -5.52 -2.51 -11.04
N LYS A 416 -6.00 -1.29 -11.26
CA LYS A 416 -7.22 -1.01 -12.05
C LYS A 416 -7.13 -1.66 -13.43
N PHE A 417 -5.97 -1.54 -14.10
CA PHE A 417 -5.75 -2.14 -15.42
C PHE A 417 -5.76 -3.68 -15.37
N ILE A 418 -5.11 -4.30 -14.35
CA ILE A 418 -5.11 -5.76 -14.18
C ILE A 418 -6.54 -6.27 -13.95
N VAL A 419 -7.26 -5.66 -13.00
CA VAL A 419 -8.64 -6.03 -12.69
C VAL A 419 -9.52 -5.87 -13.93
N GLY A 420 -9.41 -4.76 -14.65
CA GLY A 420 -10.12 -4.53 -15.90
C GLY A 420 -9.83 -5.58 -16.95
N ARG A 421 -8.56 -5.90 -17.19
CA ARG A 421 -8.16 -6.94 -18.13
C ARG A 421 -8.77 -8.29 -17.81
N GLU A 422 -8.78 -8.69 -16.54
CA GLU A 422 -9.31 -9.98 -16.12
C GLU A 422 -10.85 -10.04 -16.21
N ILE A 423 -11.55 -8.92 -15.96
CA ILE A 423 -13.02 -8.82 -16.01
C ILE A 423 -13.53 -8.77 -17.46
N GLU A 424 -12.85 -8.05 -18.36
CA GLU A 424 -13.27 -7.86 -19.74
C GLU A 424 -13.31 -9.16 -20.59
N HIS A 425 -12.99 -10.28 -19.97
CA HIS A 425 -13.12 -11.62 -20.56
C HIS A 425 -14.42 -12.32 -20.19
N ASP A 426 -15.31 -11.66 -19.45
CA ASP A 426 -16.57 -12.21 -18.97
C ASP A 426 -16.36 -13.57 -18.23
N PRO A 427 -15.56 -13.57 -17.15
CA PRO A 427 -15.28 -14.78 -16.41
C PRO A 427 -16.49 -15.22 -15.57
N ASP A 428 -16.62 -16.54 -15.37
CA ASP A 428 -17.60 -17.10 -14.43
C ASP A 428 -17.06 -17.15 -12.98
N VAL A 429 -15.74 -17.27 -12.83
CA VAL A 429 -15.04 -17.29 -11.54
C VAL A 429 -13.84 -16.35 -11.58
N MET A 430 -13.67 -15.54 -10.54
CA MET A 430 -12.47 -14.72 -10.31
C MET A 430 -11.79 -15.13 -9.01
N VAL A 431 -10.49 -15.38 -9.09
CA VAL A 431 -9.62 -15.50 -7.93
C VAL A 431 -8.86 -14.18 -7.77
N ALA A 432 -9.19 -13.41 -6.74
CA ALA A 432 -8.59 -12.11 -6.45
C ALA A 432 -7.65 -12.23 -5.24
N ALA A 433 -6.35 -12.32 -5.49
CA ALA A 433 -5.34 -12.41 -4.44
C ALA A 433 -4.81 -11.03 -4.09
N HIS A 434 -5.11 -10.56 -2.88
CA HIS A 434 -4.70 -9.25 -2.35
C HIS A 434 -4.95 -8.08 -3.34
N PRO A 435 -6.19 -7.93 -3.88
CA PRO A 435 -6.46 -7.03 -5.01
C PRO A 435 -6.22 -5.55 -4.68
N THR A 436 -6.14 -5.18 -3.40
CA THR A 436 -5.92 -3.80 -2.93
C THR A 436 -4.56 -3.58 -2.28
N ARG A 437 -3.63 -4.52 -2.42
CA ARG A 437 -2.30 -4.41 -1.80
C ARG A 437 -1.48 -3.29 -2.42
N GLY A 438 -1.07 -2.30 -1.58
CA GLY A 438 -0.19 -1.21 -1.99
C GLY A 438 -0.79 -0.31 -3.06
N VAL A 439 -2.11 -0.04 -2.98
CA VAL A 439 -2.82 0.95 -3.78
C VAL A 439 -3.44 2.00 -2.87
N ASP A 440 -3.72 3.17 -3.44
CA ASP A 440 -4.37 4.28 -2.76
C ASP A 440 -5.85 3.98 -2.46
N ILE A 441 -6.44 4.75 -1.52
CA ILE A 441 -7.81 4.51 -1.02
C ILE A 441 -8.84 4.63 -2.14
N GLY A 442 -8.73 5.61 -3.05
CA GLY A 442 -9.67 5.75 -4.16
C GLY A 442 -9.64 4.57 -5.12
N SER A 443 -8.45 3.99 -5.34
CA SER A 443 -8.31 2.75 -6.11
C SER A 443 -8.88 1.53 -5.38
N ILE A 444 -8.76 1.47 -4.04
CA ILE A 444 -9.39 0.43 -3.21
C ILE A 444 -10.90 0.45 -3.40
N GLU A 445 -11.54 1.61 -3.18
CA GLU A 445 -12.99 1.76 -3.34
C GLU A 445 -13.45 1.37 -4.74
N PHE A 446 -12.76 1.83 -5.78
CA PHE A 446 -13.09 1.48 -7.16
C PHE A 446 -13.09 -0.04 -7.39
N ILE A 447 -12.07 -0.74 -6.88
CA ILE A 447 -11.94 -2.19 -7.02
C ILE A 447 -13.05 -2.90 -6.23
N HIS A 448 -13.35 -2.46 -5.00
CA HIS A 448 -14.41 -2.99 -4.16
C HIS A 448 -15.78 -2.84 -4.83
N ASP A 449 -16.11 -1.62 -5.32
CA ASP A 449 -17.35 -1.34 -6.05
C ASP A 449 -17.50 -2.27 -7.25
N ARG A 450 -16.41 -2.48 -7.98
CA ARG A 450 -16.43 -3.33 -9.18
C ARG A 450 -16.65 -4.80 -8.83
N LEU A 451 -15.97 -5.32 -7.80
CA LEU A 451 -16.16 -6.72 -7.35
C LEU A 451 -17.60 -6.96 -6.88
N VAL A 452 -18.17 -6.04 -6.08
CA VAL A 452 -19.56 -6.12 -5.63
C VAL A 452 -20.53 -6.07 -6.81
N ALA A 453 -20.35 -5.12 -7.73
CA ALA A 453 -21.22 -5.01 -8.91
C ALA A 453 -21.20 -6.29 -9.76
N LEU A 454 -20.04 -6.92 -9.92
CA LEU A 454 -19.88 -8.17 -10.67
C LEU A 454 -20.49 -9.36 -9.93
N ARG A 455 -20.36 -9.43 -8.60
CA ARG A 455 -21.06 -10.43 -7.78
C ARG A 455 -22.58 -10.38 -8.05
N GLU A 456 -23.18 -9.20 -8.09
CA GLU A 456 -24.61 -9.04 -8.36
C GLU A 456 -25.01 -9.49 -9.79
N THR A 457 -24.07 -9.51 -10.73
CA THR A 457 -24.30 -10.06 -12.08
C THR A 457 -24.10 -11.58 -12.18
N GLY A 458 -23.64 -12.24 -11.09
CA GLY A 458 -23.47 -13.69 -11.02
C GLY A 458 -22.01 -14.17 -10.98
N LEU A 459 -21.01 -13.26 -11.01
CA LEU A 459 -19.61 -13.66 -10.88
C LEU A 459 -19.37 -14.31 -9.51
N ALA A 460 -18.75 -15.50 -9.51
CA ALA A 460 -18.24 -16.14 -8.31
C ALA A 460 -16.83 -15.62 -7.99
N VAL A 461 -16.58 -15.14 -6.77
CA VAL A 461 -15.29 -14.56 -6.41
C VAL A 461 -14.69 -15.30 -5.21
N LEU A 462 -13.44 -15.76 -5.36
CA LEU A 462 -12.59 -16.12 -4.23
C LEU A 462 -11.66 -14.94 -3.93
N LEU A 463 -11.96 -14.23 -2.85
CA LEU A 463 -11.20 -13.07 -2.39
C LEU A 463 -10.20 -13.51 -1.32
N VAL A 464 -8.91 -13.36 -1.59
CA VAL A 464 -7.85 -13.60 -0.60
C VAL A 464 -7.30 -12.26 -0.13
N SER A 465 -7.36 -12.00 1.16
CA SER A 465 -6.78 -10.79 1.76
C SER A 465 -6.27 -11.05 3.18
N SER A 466 -5.20 -10.35 3.54
CA SER A 466 -4.71 -10.28 4.92
C SER A 466 -5.36 -9.15 5.72
N LYS A 467 -6.13 -8.27 5.05
CA LYS A 467 -6.87 -7.17 5.69
C LYS A 467 -8.24 -7.69 6.12
N LEU A 468 -8.47 -7.77 7.44
CA LEU A 468 -9.76 -8.22 7.98
C LEU A 468 -10.91 -7.33 7.54
N GLU A 469 -10.71 -6.03 7.51
CA GLU A 469 -11.70 -5.04 7.07
C GLU A 469 -12.18 -5.31 5.63
N GLU A 470 -11.24 -5.58 4.69
CA GLU A 470 -11.57 -5.91 3.31
C GLU A 470 -12.38 -7.21 3.20
N ILE A 471 -11.92 -8.24 3.92
CA ILE A 471 -12.61 -9.54 3.96
C ILE A 471 -14.03 -9.38 4.50
N ARG A 472 -14.21 -8.66 5.61
CA ARG A 472 -15.55 -8.45 6.21
C ARG A 472 -16.47 -7.59 5.33
N ALA A 473 -15.95 -6.52 4.74
CA ALA A 473 -16.75 -5.61 3.94
C ALA A 473 -17.31 -6.25 2.66
N LEU A 474 -16.56 -7.16 2.05
CA LEU A 474 -16.88 -7.70 0.73
C LEU A 474 -17.44 -9.12 0.75
N SER A 475 -17.09 -9.93 1.76
CA SER A 475 -17.37 -11.36 1.73
C SER A 475 -18.77 -11.71 2.20
N ASP A 476 -19.38 -12.66 1.53
CA ASP A 476 -20.67 -13.28 1.95
C ASP A 476 -20.45 -14.41 2.95
N ARG A 477 -19.30 -15.09 2.85
CA ARG A 477 -18.77 -16.07 3.82
C ARG A 477 -17.26 -15.91 3.91
N ILE A 478 -16.70 -16.24 5.07
CA ILE A 478 -15.26 -16.16 5.32
C ILE A 478 -14.75 -17.55 5.70
N ALA A 479 -13.87 -18.12 4.87
CA ALA A 479 -13.08 -19.29 5.20
C ALA A 479 -11.78 -18.83 5.87
N VAL A 480 -11.47 -19.37 7.05
CA VAL A 480 -10.25 -19.01 7.79
C VAL A 480 -9.25 -20.14 7.70
N MET A 481 -8.04 -19.83 7.19
CA MET A 481 -6.97 -20.80 6.97
C MET A 481 -5.84 -20.62 7.99
N TYR A 482 -5.42 -21.74 8.60
CA TYR A 482 -4.30 -21.81 9.51
C TYR A 482 -3.53 -23.12 9.30
N GLU A 483 -2.19 -23.03 9.15
CA GLU A 483 -1.29 -24.17 8.92
C GLU A 483 -1.73 -25.14 7.81
N GLY A 484 -2.34 -24.61 6.75
CA GLY A 484 -2.75 -25.38 5.57
C GLY A 484 -4.15 -26.00 5.64
N GLU A 485 -4.89 -25.82 6.72
CA GLU A 485 -6.23 -26.35 6.92
C GLU A 485 -7.26 -25.24 7.10
N PHE A 486 -8.52 -25.48 6.76
CA PHE A 486 -9.59 -24.57 7.15
C PHE A 486 -10.00 -24.84 8.60
N ILE A 487 -9.88 -23.80 9.43
CA ILE A 487 -10.29 -23.84 10.83
C ILE A 487 -11.80 -23.77 10.94
N ASP A 488 -12.41 -22.82 10.20
CA ASP A 488 -13.86 -22.65 10.13
C ASP A 488 -14.26 -21.88 8.86
N VAL A 489 -15.56 -21.94 8.52
CA VAL A 489 -16.17 -21.09 7.50
C VAL A 489 -17.35 -20.38 8.17
N VAL A 490 -17.25 -19.07 8.30
CA VAL A 490 -18.17 -18.26 9.10
C VAL A 490 -18.93 -17.23 8.26
N ASP A 491 -20.10 -16.81 8.73
CA ASP A 491 -20.77 -15.62 8.21
C ASP A 491 -20.12 -14.38 8.85
N PRO A 492 -19.80 -13.34 8.08
CA PRO A 492 -19.23 -12.09 8.63
C PRO A 492 -20.11 -11.40 9.68
N ASP A 493 -21.45 -11.63 9.68
CA ASP A 493 -22.37 -11.05 10.66
C ASP A 493 -22.36 -11.79 12.01
N ASP A 494 -21.91 -13.05 12.02
CA ASP A 494 -21.91 -13.91 13.22
C ASP A 494 -20.59 -13.83 14.01
N VAL A 495 -19.59 -13.04 13.57
CA VAL A 495 -18.25 -13.01 14.16
C VAL A 495 -17.70 -11.58 14.30
N THR A 496 -16.96 -11.34 15.38
CA THR A 496 -16.23 -10.08 15.60
C THR A 496 -14.83 -10.12 14.97
N ASP A 497 -14.14 -8.98 14.91
CA ASP A 497 -12.74 -8.93 14.48
C ASP A 497 -11.81 -9.71 15.41
N GLU A 498 -12.12 -9.73 16.71
CA GLU A 498 -11.41 -10.54 17.71
C GLU A 498 -11.60 -12.03 17.46
N ASP A 499 -12.82 -12.46 17.11
CA ASP A 499 -13.11 -13.86 16.76
C ASP A 499 -12.36 -14.29 15.52
N LEU A 500 -12.35 -13.47 14.46
CA LEU A 500 -11.56 -13.73 13.26
C LEU A 500 -10.07 -13.77 13.57
N GLY A 501 -9.57 -12.88 14.42
CA GLY A 501 -8.19 -12.91 14.89
C GLY A 501 -7.83 -14.21 15.62
N LEU A 502 -8.72 -14.72 16.47
CA LEU A 502 -8.54 -16.00 17.17
C LEU A 502 -8.54 -17.19 16.20
N LEU A 503 -9.46 -17.21 15.23
CA LEU A 503 -9.50 -18.24 14.19
C LEU A 503 -8.22 -18.21 13.35
N MET A 504 -7.73 -17.04 12.95
CA MET A 504 -6.48 -16.88 12.22
C MET A 504 -5.23 -17.28 13.02
N ALA A 505 -5.33 -17.31 14.36
CA ALA A 505 -4.32 -17.86 15.28
C ALA A 505 -4.49 -19.36 15.54
N GLY A 506 -5.38 -20.04 14.81
CA GLY A 506 -5.62 -21.48 14.92
C GLY A 506 -6.52 -21.89 16.09
N ARG A 507 -7.25 -20.97 16.72
CA ARG A 507 -8.20 -21.26 17.80
C ARG A 507 -9.62 -21.35 17.25
N ARG A 508 -10.30 -22.47 17.47
CA ARG A 508 -11.73 -22.59 17.13
C ARG A 508 -12.57 -21.85 18.16
N LEU A 509 -13.63 -21.18 17.68
CA LEU A 509 -14.59 -20.51 18.57
C LEU A 509 -15.42 -21.54 19.33
N ASP A 510 -15.54 -21.37 20.63
CA ASP A 510 -16.42 -22.19 21.47
C ASP A 510 -17.89 -21.86 21.15
N ALA A 511 -18.77 -22.85 21.31
CA ALA A 511 -20.22 -22.70 21.02
C ALA A 511 -20.90 -21.60 21.84
N GLU A 512 -20.32 -21.19 22.98
CA GLU A 512 -20.82 -20.10 23.83
C GLU A 512 -20.48 -18.71 23.30
N SER A 513 -19.37 -18.54 22.56
CA SER A 513 -19.00 -17.29 21.91
C SER A 513 -19.94 -16.94 20.73
N ARG A 514 -20.48 -17.94 20.04
CA ARG A 514 -21.47 -17.77 18.97
C ARG A 514 -22.85 -17.30 19.44
N ALA A 515 -23.20 -17.54 20.72
CA ALA A 515 -24.49 -17.14 21.31
C ALA A 515 -24.45 -15.76 21.98
N GLY A 516 -23.27 -15.19 22.22
CA GLY A 516 -23.12 -13.90 22.92
C GLY A 516 -23.42 -12.68 22.03
N SER A 517 -23.33 -12.81 20.69
CA SER A 517 -23.64 -11.73 19.78
C SER A 517 -25.14 -11.44 19.59
N GLU A 518 -26.03 -12.40 19.89
CA GLU A 518 -27.48 -12.18 19.85
C GLU A 518 -28.04 -11.40 21.05
N THR A 519 -27.28 -11.29 22.16
CA THR A 519 -27.78 -10.64 23.40
C THR A 519 -27.42 -9.17 23.52
N ASP A 520 -26.32 -8.68 22.91
CA ASP A 520 -25.95 -7.25 22.98
C ASP A 520 -26.78 -6.38 22.01
N ALA A 521 -27.28 -6.94 20.92
CA ALA A 521 -28.14 -6.20 19.97
C ALA A 521 -29.58 -5.99 20.48
N ALA A 522 -30.02 -6.71 21.54
CA ALA A 522 -31.36 -6.62 22.08
C ALA A 522 -31.49 -5.67 23.31
N GLU A 523 -30.39 -5.23 23.90
CA GLU A 523 -30.42 -4.29 25.03
C GLU A 523 -30.38 -2.81 24.62
N ASP A 524 -29.90 -2.46 23.43
CA ASP A 524 -29.89 -1.07 22.95
C ASP A 524 -31.21 -0.57 22.35
N GLU A 525 -32.20 -1.44 22.10
CA GLU A 525 -33.55 -1.04 21.63
C GLU A 525 -34.57 -0.73 22.75
N VAL A 526 -34.20 -0.85 24.04
CA VAL A 526 -35.14 -0.65 25.15
C VAL A 526 -34.92 0.67 25.91
N GLU A 527 -33.89 1.45 25.60
CA GLU A 527 -33.66 2.78 26.21
C GLU A 527 -33.60 3.92 25.16
N SER A 528 -34.63 4.03 24.35
CA SER A 528 -34.83 5.26 23.54
C SER A 528 -36.27 5.74 23.70
#